data_7ca54be250ca2ce2e7a3437636a3e521
#
_entry.id   7ca54be250ca2ce2e7a3437636a3e521
#
_cell.length_a   1.000
_cell.length_b   1.000
_cell.length_c   1.000
_cell.angle_alpha   90.00
_cell.angle_beta   90.00
_cell.angle_gamma   90.00
#
_symmetry.space_group_name_H-M   'P 1'
#
loop_
_entity.id
_entity.type
_entity.pdbx_description
1 polymer ?
#
loop_
_entity_poly.entity_id
_entity_poly.type
_entity_poly.pdbx_seq_one_letter_code
_entity_poly.pdbx_strand_id
1 'polypeptide(L)'
;MVLPAPNQGIPQTVIDIVLNTKYANFEDWEKKYRGDINAEAHATFFALLNQLDYVGFMLREKIAEPESIYRIVPSSWIVIAWTKIAPVFRRQGEMLKDPKIADLAEYLYDETVKRYPEIAIPPERTKLLFGIEA
;
A
#
# COMPACT_ATOMS: atom_id res chain seq x y z
N MET A 1 -2.56 25.03 1.49
CA MET A 1 -2.22 23.71 0.95
C MET A 1 -3.21 23.33 -0.14
N VAL A 2 -2.71 23.02 -1.30
CA VAL A 2 -3.56 22.60 -2.41
C VAL A 2 -3.78 21.09 -2.29
N LEU A 3 -5.04 20.69 -2.16
CA LEU A 3 -5.38 19.28 -2.16
C LEU A 3 -5.28 18.73 -3.60
N PRO A 4 -4.76 17.50 -3.78
CA PRO A 4 -4.74 16.90 -5.10
C PRO A 4 -6.16 16.69 -5.63
N ALA A 5 -6.31 16.65 -6.96
CA ALA A 5 -7.57 16.35 -7.57
C ALA A 5 -8.07 14.97 -7.13
N PRO A 6 -9.40 14.72 -7.08
CA PRO A 6 -9.92 13.45 -6.56
C PRO A 6 -9.40 12.21 -7.27
N ASN A 7 -8.95 12.32 -8.52
CA ASN A 7 -8.41 11.21 -9.30
C ASN A 7 -6.88 11.16 -9.30
N GLN A 8 -6.22 11.94 -8.44
CA GLN A 8 -4.77 11.96 -8.30
C GLN A 8 -4.37 11.41 -6.95
N GLY A 9 -3.07 11.16 -6.76
CA GLY A 9 -2.53 10.65 -5.51
C GLY A 9 -2.77 9.15 -5.35
N ILE A 10 -3.34 8.74 -4.20
CA ILE A 10 -3.51 7.31 -3.88
C ILE A 10 -4.31 6.56 -4.95
N PRO A 11 -5.46 7.07 -5.46
CA PRO A 11 -6.20 6.35 -6.49
C PRO A 11 -5.39 6.04 -7.75
N GLN A 12 -4.63 7.01 -8.23
CA GLN A 12 -3.83 6.82 -9.44
C GLN A 12 -2.69 5.82 -9.20
N THR A 13 -2.00 5.92 -8.09
CA THR A 13 -0.93 4.97 -7.76
C THR A 13 -1.47 3.57 -7.52
N VAL A 14 -2.65 3.44 -6.90
CA VAL A 14 -3.31 2.13 -6.72
C VAL A 14 -3.60 1.51 -8.10
N ILE A 15 -4.18 2.28 -9.01
CA ILE A 15 -4.49 1.80 -10.36
C ILE A 15 -3.21 1.34 -11.06
N ASP A 16 -2.17 2.17 -11.04
CA ASP A 16 -0.90 1.87 -11.71
C ASP A 16 -0.27 0.60 -11.15
N ILE A 17 -0.26 0.44 -9.83
CA ILE A 17 0.36 -0.72 -9.19
C ILE A 17 -0.50 -1.97 -9.34
N VAL A 18 -1.81 -1.87 -9.11
CA VAL A 18 -2.69 -3.05 -9.13
C VAL A 18 -2.88 -3.57 -10.54
N LEU A 19 -3.09 -2.68 -11.52
CA LEU A 19 -3.40 -3.09 -12.89
C LEU A 19 -2.16 -3.31 -13.75
N ASN A 20 -1.08 -2.58 -13.52
CA ASN A 20 0.08 -2.57 -14.42
C ASN A 20 1.30 -3.29 -13.88
N THR A 21 1.22 -3.92 -12.72
CA THR A 21 2.33 -4.70 -12.18
C THR A 21 1.89 -6.10 -11.81
N LYS A 22 2.77 -7.07 -12.01
CA LYS A 22 2.55 -8.46 -11.61
C LYS A 22 3.84 -9.04 -11.06
N TYR A 23 3.73 -9.66 -9.89
CA TYR A 23 4.85 -10.39 -9.29
C TYR A 23 4.29 -11.44 -8.33
N ALA A 24 4.95 -12.59 -8.27
CA ALA A 24 4.52 -13.69 -7.42
C ALA A 24 5.04 -13.54 -5.99
N ASN A 25 6.25 -13.00 -5.85
CA ASN A 25 6.92 -12.84 -4.56
C ASN A 25 7.95 -11.72 -4.66
N PHE A 26 8.68 -11.48 -3.57
CA PHE A 26 9.68 -10.42 -3.51
C PHE A 26 10.80 -10.61 -4.53
N GLU A 27 11.28 -11.82 -4.72
CA GLU A 27 12.35 -12.11 -5.66
C GLU A 27 11.93 -11.79 -7.09
N ASP A 28 10.70 -12.13 -7.46
CA ASP A 28 10.14 -11.79 -8.77
C ASP A 28 9.97 -10.27 -8.92
N TRP A 29 9.53 -9.60 -7.85
CA TRP A 29 9.42 -8.14 -7.83
C TRP A 29 10.78 -7.48 -8.07
N GLU A 30 11.84 -7.95 -7.39
CA GLU A 30 13.18 -7.41 -7.58
C GLU A 30 13.65 -7.54 -9.03
N LYS A 31 13.39 -8.68 -9.65
CA LYS A 31 13.77 -8.90 -11.05
C LYS A 31 13.09 -7.94 -12.01
N LYS A 32 11.87 -7.54 -11.72
CA LYS A 32 11.06 -6.72 -12.63
C LYS A 32 11.11 -5.24 -12.31
N TYR A 33 11.15 -4.88 -11.01
CA TYR A 33 10.87 -3.52 -10.55
C TYR A 33 11.98 -2.93 -9.68
N ARG A 34 13.12 -3.57 -9.57
CA ARG A 34 14.27 -2.95 -8.89
C ARG A 34 14.64 -1.64 -9.60
N GLY A 35 15.13 -0.65 -8.83
CA GLY A 35 15.32 0.70 -9.35
C GLY A 35 16.24 0.81 -10.58
N ASP A 36 17.22 -0.10 -10.72
CA ASP A 36 18.13 -0.14 -11.86
C ASP A 36 17.53 -0.89 -13.07
N ILE A 37 16.40 -1.57 -12.89
CA ILE A 37 15.73 -2.32 -13.96
C ILE A 37 14.54 -1.53 -14.49
N ASN A 38 13.72 -0.97 -13.60
CA ASN A 38 12.55 -0.17 -13.97
C ASN A 38 12.37 0.94 -12.93
N ALA A 39 13.07 2.04 -13.14
CA ALA A 39 13.09 3.16 -12.20
C ALA A 39 11.71 3.79 -12.01
N GLU A 40 10.91 3.88 -13.07
CA GLU A 40 9.57 4.48 -12.98
C GLU A 40 8.64 3.65 -12.12
N ALA A 41 8.55 2.34 -12.37
CA ALA A 41 7.71 1.46 -11.57
C ALA A 41 8.19 1.41 -10.11
N HIS A 42 9.49 1.33 -9.90
CA HIS A 42 10.08 1.34 -8.56
C HIS A 42 9.65 2.58 -7.78
N ALA A 43 9.76 3.75 -8.41
CA ALA A 43 9.35 5.01 -7.79
C ALA A 43 7.85 5.03 -7.47
N THR A 44 7.02 4.43 -8.32
CA THR A 44 5.58 4.36 -8.09
C THR A 44 5.23 3.50 -6.88
N PHE A 45 5.94 2.36 -6.68
CA PHE A 45 5.77 1.54 -5.47
C PHE A 45 6.08 2.34 -4.21
N PHE A 46 7.19 3.07 -4.21
CA PHE A 46 7.56 3.89 -3.04
C PHE A 46 6.63 5.08 -2.85
N ALA A 47 6.13 5.68 -3.93
CA ALA A 47 5.15 6.75 -3.83
C ALA A 47 3.87 6.26 -3.16
N LEU A 48 3.40 5.06 -3.52
CA LEU A 48 2.22 4.48 -2.89
C LEU A 48 2.47 4.20 -1.40
N LEU A 49 3.62 3.62 -1.05
CA LEU A 49 3.97 3.41 0.34
C LEU A 49 3.97 4.72 1.12
N ASN A 50 4.61 5.77 0.57
CA ASN A 50 4.67 7.06 1.23
C ASN A 50 3.30 7.69 1.44
N GLN A 51 2.39 7.52 0.47
CA GLN A 51 1.01 8.01 0.61
C GLN A 51 0.28 7.28 1.73
N LEU A 52 0.42 5.96 1.81
CA LEU A 52 -0.20 5.18 2.89
C LEU A 52 0.42 5.52 4.25
N ASP A 53 1.74 5.69 4.31
CA ASP A 53 2.42 6.09 5.53
C ASP A 53 1.95 7.46 6.01
N TYR A 54 1.77 8.40 5.10
CA TYR A 54 1.28 9.75 5.45
C TYR A 54 -0.12 9.68 6.05
N VAL A 55 -1.02 8.94 5.43
CA VAL A 55 -2.39 8.77 5.95
C VAL A 55 -2.37 8.05 7.31
N GLY A 56 -1.53 7.02 7.43
CA GLY A 56 -1.36 6.30 8.69
C GLY A 56 -0.82 7.19 9.81
N PHE A 57 0.11 8.07 9.48
CA PHE A 57 0.63 9.05 10.43
C PHE A 57 -0.47 10.00 10.90
N MET A 58 -1.27 10.53 9.98
CA MET A 58 -2.37 11.44 10.34
C MET A 58 -3.38 10.76 11.26
N LEU A 59 -3.66 9.49 11.00
CA LEU A 59 -4.60 8.71 11.81
C LEU A 59 -4.01 8.45 13.21
N ARG A 60 -2.77 7.96 13.27
CA ARG A 60 -2.12 7.59 14.53
C ARG A 60 -1.92 8.78 15.44
N GLU A 61 -1.47 9.91 14.88
CA GLU A 61 -1.20 11.12 15.65
C GLU A 61 -2.46 11.97 15.87
N LYS A 62 -3.61 11.48 15.43
CA LYS A 62 -4.90 12.16 15.61
C LYS A 62 -4.90 13.57 15.03
N ILE A 63 -4.18 13.77 13.93
CA ILE A 63 -4.16 15.05 13.20
C ILE A 63 -5.50 15.25 12.50
N ALA A 64 -6.10 14.15 12.01
CA ALA A 64 -7.43 14.18 11.40
C ALA A 64 -8.30 13.09 12.02
N GLU A 65 -9.60 13.35 12.08
CA GLU A 65 -10.57 12.37 12.58
C GLU A 65 -10.70 11.21 11.60
N PRO A 66 -10.89 9.95 12.09
CA PRO A 66 -11.06 8.81 11.20
C PRO A 66 -12.13 9.00 10.12
N GLU A 67 -13.26 9.57 10.48
CA GLU A 67 -14.35 9.81 9.53
C GLU A 67 -13.92 10.74 8.40
N SER A 68 -13.13 11.76 8.71
CA SER A 68 -12.60 12.69 7.71
C SER A 68 -11.62 11.97 6.77
N ILE A 69 -10.75 11.12 7.32
CA ILE A 69 -9.78 10.36 6.54
C ILE A 69 -10.50 9.42 5.57
N TYR A 70 -11.44 8.61 6.06
CA TYR A 70 -12.13 7.63 5.22
C TYR A 70 -13.13 8.24 4.25
N ARG A 71 -13.46 9.50 4.43
CA ARG A 71 -14.25 10.24 3.44
C ARG A 71 -13.42 10.62 2.24
N ILE A 72 -12.14 10.94 2.45
CA ILE A 72 -11.22 11.35 1.38
C ILE A 72 -10.53 10.15 0.75
N VAL A 73 -10.12 9.18 1.57
CA VAL A 73 -9.40 7.98 1.14
C VAL A 73 -10.29 6.77 1.39
N PRO A 74 -10.93 6.21 0.36
CA PRO A 74 -11.80 5.05 0.53
C PRO A 74 -11.08 3.88 1.18
N SER A 75 -11.73 3.26 2.16
CA SER A 75 -11.16 2.15 2.92
C SER A 75 -10.77 0.97 2.02
N SER A 76 -11.56 0.70 0.98
CA SER A 76 -11.26 -0.37 0.02
C SER A 76 -9.94 -0.15 -0.70
N TRP A 77 -9.60 1.09 -1.04
CA TRP A 77 -8.33 1.40 -1.71
C TRP A 77 -7.14 1.17 -0.79
N ILE A 78 -7.29 1.51 0.49
CA ILE A 78 -6.24 1.24 1.49
C ILE A 78 -5.96 -0.26 1.56
N VAL A 79 -7.01 -1.07 1.65
CA VAL A 79 -6.89 -2.53 1.76
C VAL A 79 -6.28 -3.12 0.49
N ILE A 80 -6.77 -2.72 -0.69
CA ILE A 80 -6.25 -3.20 -1.97
C ILE A 80 -4.78 -2.81 -2.13
N ALA A 81 -4.45 -1.55 -1.87
CA ALA A 81 -3.09 -1.04 -2.03
C ALA A 81 -2.12 -1.79 -1.10
N TRP A 82 -2.43 -1.85 0.18
CA TRP A 82 -1.52 -2.50 1.14
C TRP A 82 -1.40 -4.00 0.90
N THR A 83 -2.51 -4.69 0.59
CA THR A 83 -2.47 -6.12 0.27
C THR A 83 -1.52 -6.39 -0.88
N LYS A 84 -1.52 -5.51 -1.90
CA LYS A 84 -0.65 -5.66 -3.06
C LYS A 84 0.82 -5.46 -2.72
N ILE A 85 1.17 -4.40 -1.97
CA ILE A 85 2.57 -4.02 -1.77
C ILE A 85 3.19 -4.53 -0.46
N ALA A 86 2.40 -5.01 0.48
CA ALA A 86 2.89 -5.44 1.78
C ALA A 86 4.00 -6.49 1.72
N PRO A 87 3.90 -7.55 0.87
CA PRO A 87 4.96 -8.54 0.82
C PRO A 87 6.31 -7.97 0.44
N VAL A 88 6.34 -6.96 -0.43
CA VAL A 88 7.58 -6.31 -0.86
C VAL A 88 8.21 -5.55 0.31
N PHE A 89 7.43 -4.72 0.98
CA PHE A 89 7.99 -3.83 2.00
C PHE A 89 8.24 -4.55 3.33
N ARG A 90 7.46 -5.57 3.64
CA ARG A 90 7.75 -6.43 4.80
C ARG A 90 9.10 -7.13 4.61
N ARG A 91 9.34 -7.66 3.41
CA ARG A 91 10.60 -8.35 3.12
C ARG A 91 11.77 -7.38 3.14
N GLN A 92 11.61 -6.17 2.61
CA GLN A 92 12.66 -5.15 2.69
C GLN A 92 12.99 -4.79 4.14
N GLY A 93 11.97 -4.65 4.98
CA GLY A 93 12.18 -4.38 6.40
C GLY A 93 12.99 -5.47 7.09
N GLU A 94 12.71 -6.73 6.78
CA GLU A 94 13.46 -7.86 7.30
C GLU A 94 14.92 -7.83 6.84
N MET A 95 15.13 -7.61 5.54
CA MET A 95 16.47 -7.62 4.96
C MET A 95 17.34 -6.48 5.47
N LEU A 96 16.76 -5.30 5.66
CA LEU A 96 17.47 -4.12 6.16
C LEU A 96 17.48 -4.05 7.67
N LYS A 97 16.81 -4.97 8.35
CA LYS A 97 16.66 -5.00 9.80
C LYS A 97 16.10 -3.68 10.32
N ASP A 98 15.16 -3.12 9.58
CA ASP A 98 14.51 -1.87 9.92
C ASP A 98 13.01 -2.10 10.16
N PRO A 99 12.58 -2.23 11.44
CA PRO A 99 11.18 -2.51 11.75
C PRO A 99 10.25 -1.34 11.46
N LYS A 100 10.81 -0.16 11.16
CA LYS A 100 10.01 1.03 10.87
C LYS A 100 9.61 1.15 9.41
N ILE A 101 10.20 0.35 8.51
CA ILE A 101 9.80 0.37 7.12
C ILE A 101 8.34 -0.08 7.05
N ALA A 102 7.49 0.80 6.53
CA ALA A 102 6.06 0.54 6.33
C ALA A 102 5.23 0.35 7.62
N ASP A 103 5.75 0.71 8.79
CA ASP A 103 4.99 0.54 10.04
C ASP A 103 3.73 1.41 10.06
N LEU A 104 3.77 2.59 9.49
CA LEU A 104 2.61 3.47 9.42
C LEU A 104 1.54 2.95 8.44
N ALA A 105 1.97 2.40 7.31
CA ALA A 105 1.05 1.79 6.37
C ALA A 105 0.40 0.54 6.98
N GLU A 106 1.17 -0.27 7.68
CA GLU A 106 0.65 -1.43 8.41
C GLU A 106 -0.37 -0.99 9.47
N TYR A 107 -0.06 0.04 10.23
CA TYR A 107 -0.97 0.60 11.22
C TYR A 107 -2.27 1.06 10.56
N LEU A 108 -2.17 1.78 9.44
CA LEU A 108 -3.34 2.24 8.70
C LEU A 108 -4.21 1.06 8.24
N TYR A 109 -3.57 0.02 7.70
CA TYR A 109 -4.27 -1.17 7.26
C TYR A 109 -5.00 -1.86 8.42
N ASP A 110 -4.30 -2.05 9.54
CA ASP A 110 -4.87 -2.73 10.72
C ASP A 110 -6.07 -1.98 11.27
N GLU A 111 -5.96 -0.65 11.39
CA GLU A 111 -7.07 0.17 11.87
C GLU A 111 -8.24 0.18 10.88
N THR A 112 -7.95 0.17 9.59
CA THR A 112 -8.99 0.14 8.55
C THR A 112 -9.77 -1.17 8.57
N VAL A 113 -9.08 -2.30 8.67
CA VAL A 113 -9.71 -3.62 8.74
C VAL A 113 -10.47 -3.79 10.05
N LYS A 114 -9.94 -3.26 11.16
CA LYS A 114 -10.63 -3.30 12.45
C LYS A 114 -11.96 -2.55 12.37
N ARG A 115 -11.99 -1.42 11.66
CA ARG A 115 -13.19 -0.61 11.49
C ARG A 115 -14.16 -1.21 10.48
N TYR A 116 -13.65 -1.82 9.41
CA TYR A 116 -14.43 -2.40 8.32
C TYR A 116 -13.95 -3.83 8.01
N PRO A 117 -14.24 -4.80 8.90
CA PRO A 117 -13.67 -6.14 8.75
C PRO A 117 -14.09 -6.87 7.46
N GLU A 118 -15.24 -6.51 6.88
CA GLU A 118 -15.76 -7.15 5.68
C GLU A 118 -14.95 -6.85 4.42
N ILE A 119 -14.07 -5.83 4.44
CA ILE A 119 -13.29 -5.48 3.25
C ILE A 119 -11.92 -6.15 3.22
N ALA A 120 -11.53 -6.86 4.27
CA ALA A 120 -10.25 -7.56 4.30
C ALA A 120 -10.18 -8.61 3.18
N ILE A 121 -9.02 -8.69 2.52
CA ILE A 121 -8.81 -9.64 1.43
C ILE A 121 -8.11 -10.88 2.01
N PRO A 122 -8.79 -12.04 2.04
CA PRO A 122 -8.15 -13.25 2.57
C PRO A 122 -7.01 -13.74 1.67
N PRO A 123 -6.02 -14.47 2.24
CA PRO A 123 -4.83 -14.89 1.49
C PRO A 123 -5.13 -15.64 0.19
N GLU A 124 -6.14 -16.50 0.17
CA GLU A 124 -6.52 -17.24 -1.03
C GLU A 124 -7.01 -16.33 -2.15
N ARG A 125 -7.64 -15.20 -1.81
CA ARG A 125 -8.07 -14.22 -2.81
C ARG A 125 -6.93 -13.33 -3.27
N THR A 126 -5.94 -13.11 -2.43
CA THR A 126 -4.75 -12.35 -2.80
C THR A 126 -4.05 -13.00 -3.99
N LYS A 127 -3.87 -14.32 -3.94
CA LYS A 127 -3.27 -15.05 -5.05
C LYS A 127 -4.13 -14.95 -6.32
N LEU A 128 -5.44 -15.09 -6.17
CA LEU A 128 -6.37 -15.04 -7.29
C LEU A 128 -6.40 -13.66 -7.95
N LEU A 129 -6.44 -12.60 -7.14
CA LEU A 129 -6.59 -11.23 -7.64
C LEU A 129 -5.28 -10.64 -8.14
N PHE A 130 -4.16 -10.92 -7.45
CA PHE A 130 -2.88 -10.24 -7.71
C PHE A 130 -1.77 -11.18 -8.17
N GLY A 131 -1.98 -12.50 -8.15
CA GLY A 131 -0.95 -13.46 -8.48
C GLY A 131 0.15 -13.60 -7.44
N ILE A 132 -0.04 -13.01 -6.25
CA ILE A 132 0.96 -12.98 -5.19
C ILE A 132 0.83 -14.26 -4.35
N GLU A 133 1.97 -14.91 -4.09
CA GLU A 133 2.01 -16.06 -3.19
C GLU A 133 1.72 -15.62 -1.75
N ALA A 134 0.88 -16.37 -1.10
CA ALA A 134 0.51 -16.11 0.28
C ALA A 134 1.65 -16.41 1.25
#